data_88cd34b9fb7fe52c3cfe8b32c5947f72
#
_entry.id   88cd34b9fb7fe52c3cfe8b32c5947f72
#
_cell.length_a   1.000
_cell.length_b   1.000
_cell.length_c   1.000
_cell.angle_alpha   90.00
_cell.angle_beta   90.00
_cell.angle_gamma   90.00
#
_symmetry.space_group_name_H-M   'P 1'
#
loop_
_entity.id
_entity.type
_entity.pdbx_description
1 polymer ?
#
loop_
_entity_poly.entity_id
_entity_poly.type
_entity_poly.pdbx_seq_one_letter_code
_entity_poly.pdbx_strand_id
1 'polypeptide(L)'
;SLIEDEVVVNDMECQLKAEMVRVSEEIPRIIFLKGKEEDVCIIPNQVAWIEADGSYVRFHMTNGRKVLMSCNLQSVLNQLYEVGIDYFVRIHSSHAVNLYHIKSRSGNVLFVGRKDLAVSDKYRKDFSKYYCVIRKRP
;
A
#
# COMPACT_ATOMS: atom_id res chain seq x y z
N SER A 1 26.71 -6.95 -16.08
CA SER A 1 26.57 -5.70 -15.42
C SER A 1 27.88 -5.22 -14.84
N LEU A 2 27.94 -3.97 -14.55
CA LEU A 2 29.12 -3.31 -14.02
C LEU A 2 29.63 -3.90 -12.72
N ILE A 3 28.77 -4.54 -11.98
CA ILE A 3 29.06 -5.02 -10.64
C ILE A 3 29.73 -6.38 -10.65
N GLU A 4 29.56 -7.12 -11.71
CA GLU A 4 30.03 -8.49 -11.78
C GLU A 4 31.54 -8.63 -11.55
N ASP A 5 32.31 -7.70 -12.10
CA ASP A 5 33.75 -7.74 -12.03
C ASP A 5 34.31 -7.28 -10.68
N GLU A 6 33.48 -6.58 -9.91
CA GLU A 6 33.91 -5.93 -8.69
C GLU A 6 33.68 -6.74 -7.43
N VAL A 7 32.81 -7.72 -7.49
CA VAL A 7 32.35 -8.42 -6.29
C VAL A 7 32.83 -9.87 -6.21
N VAL A 8 33.91 -10.19 -6.84
CA VAL A 8 34.42 -11.55 -6.83
C VAL A 8 34.73 -12.04 -5.41
N VAL A 9 35.26 -11.17 -4.56
CA VAL A 9 35.67 -11.55 -3.20
C VAL A 9 34.50 -11.90 -2.31
N ASN A 10 33.38 -11.15 -2.46
CA ASN A 10 32.19 -11.31 -1.62
C ASN A 10 31.02 -11.89 -2.37
N ASP A 11 31.30 -12.58 -3.46
CA ASP A 11 30.29 -13.06 -4.35
C ASP A 11 29.25 -13.96 -3.66
N MET A 12 29.74 -14.94 -2.90
CA MET A 12 28.86 -15.86 -2.21
C MET A 12 27.98 -15.16 -1.17
N GLU A 13 28.54 -14.21 -0.43
CA GLU A 13 27.78 -13.45 0.55
C GLU A 13 26.75 -12.55 -0.12
N CYS A 14 27.11 -11.91 -1.21
CA CYS A 14 26.18 -11.08 -1.99
C CYS A 14 25.05 -11.91 -2.57
N GLN A 15 25.34 -13.10 -3.05
CA GLN A 15 24.32 -13.97 -3.59
C GLN A 15 23.36 -14.44 -2.53
N LEU A 16 23.84 -14.78 -1.34
CA LEU A 16 22.98 -15.17 -0.22
C LEU A 16 22.05 -14.05 0.17
N LYS A 17 22.56 -12.83 0.26
CA LYS A 17 21.71 -11.68 0.56
C LYS A 17 20.67 -11.43 -0.51
N ALA A 18 21.06 -11.51 -1.78
CA ALA A 18 20.16 -11.34 -2.90
C ALA A 18 19.05 -12.40 -2.91
N GLU A 19 19.40 -13.64 -2.61
CA GLU A 19 18.42 -14.71 -2.52
C GLU A 19 17.45 -14.53 -1.35
N MET A 20 17.96 -14.10 -0.21
CA MET A 20 17.11 -13.82 0.95
C MET A 20 16.12 -12.71 0.64
N VAL A 21 16.55 -11.62 0.01
CA VAL A 21 15.68 -10.54 -0.39
C VAL A 21 14.64 -11.01 -1.41
N ARG A 22 15.08 -11.78 -2.40
CA ARG A 22 14.20 -12.30 -3.43
C ARG A 22 13.13 -13.22 -2.86
N VAL A 23 13.52 -14.12 -1.96
CA VAL A 23 12.56 -15.01 -1.28
C VAL A 23 11.56 -14.19 -0.49
N SER A 24 12.01 -13.15 0.22
CA SER A 24 11.14 -12.27 0.97
C SER A 24 10.16 -11.52 0.06
N GLU A 25 10.60 -11.12 -1.14
CA GLU A 25 9.74 -10.45 -2.12
C GLU A 25 8.76 -11.41 -2.82
N GLU A 26 9.19 -12.65 -3.03
CA GLU A 26 8.37 -13.65 -3.70
C GLU A 26 7.29 -14.24 -2.81
N ILE A 27 7.52 -14.30 -1.51
CA ILE A 27 6.53 -14.82 -0.57
C ILE A 27 5.51 -13.73 -0.30
N PRO A 28 4.27 -13.90 -0.78
CA PRO A 28 3.24 -12.89 -0.52
C PRO A 28 2.84 -12.94 0.94
N ARG A 29 2.56 -11.78 1.49
CA ARG A 29 1.87 -11.69 2.76
C ARG A 29 0.39 -11.76 2.48
N ILE A 30 -0.30 -12.69 3.11
CA ILE A 30 -1.74 -12.83 2.90
C ILE A 30 -2.47 -12.48 4.18
N ILE A 31 -3.69 -11.97 4.02
CA ILE A 31 -4.63 -11.81 5.12
C ILE A 31 -5.98 -12.39 4.71
N PHE A 32 -6.74 -12.83 5.69
CA PHE A 32 -8.10 -13.28 5.47
C PHE A 32 -9.06 -12.24 6.03
N LEU A 33 -9.95 -11.76 5.16
CA LEU A 33 -11.04 -10.89 5.59
C LEU A 33 -12.18 -11.78 6.05
N LYS A 34 -12.56 -11.65 7.29
CA LYS A 34 -13.59 -12.52 7.90
C LYS A 34 -14.94 -12.30 7.25
N GLY A 35 -15.51 -13.35 6.68
CA GLY A 35 -16.86 -13.38 6.14
C GLY A 35 -17.79 -14.22 6.97
N LYS A 36 -19.06 -14.30 6.55
CA LYS A 36 -20.06 -15.11 7.25
C LYS A 36 -19.85 -16.60 7.00
N GLU A 37 -19.65 -16.97 5.76
CA GLU A 37 -19.51 -18.37 5.35
C GLU A 37 -18.07 -18.74 5.06
N GLU A 38 -17.35 -17.82 4.44
CA GLU A 38 -15.95 -18.04 4.12
C GLU A 38 -15.17 -16.78 4.35
N ASP A 39 -13.89 -16.94 4.59
CA ASP A 39 -12.96 -15.83 4.71
C ASP A 39 -12.33 -15.56 3.34
N VAL A 40 -12.25 -14.31 2.94
CA VAL A 40 -11.70 -13.94 1.64
C VAL A 40 -10.22 -13.63 1.80
N CYS A 41 -9.40 -14.32 1.03
CA CYS A 41 -7.96 -14.11 1.03
C CYS A 41 -7.60 -12.92 0.15
N ILE A 42 -6.80 -11.99 0.68
CA ILE A 42 -6.24 -10.89 -0.09
C ILE A 42 -4.74 -10.79 0.18
N ILE A 43 -4.03 -10.23 -0.80
CA ILE A 43 -2.64 -9.84 -0.64
C ILE A 43 -2.67 -8.32 -0.44
N PRO A 44 -2.28 -7.81 0.74
CA PRO A 44 -2.47 -6.40 1.07
C PRO A 44 -1.89 -5.43 0.05
N ASN A 45 -0.71 -5.72 -0.49
CA ASN A 45 -0.11 -4.81 -1.47
C ASN A 45 -0.77 -4.84 -2.85
N GLN A 46 -1.76 -5.72 -3.06
CA GLN A 46 -2.60 -5.69 -4.25
C GLN A 46 -3.87 -4.86 -4.04
N VAL A 47 -4.03 -4.28 -2.86
CA VAL A 47 -5.10 -3.32 -2.58
C VAL A 47 -4.58 -1.93 -2.92
N ALA A 48 -5.21 -1.27 -3.87
CA ALA A 48 -4.80 0.08 -4.28
C ALA A 48 -5.27 1.14 -3.29
N TRP A 49 -6.49 1.01 -2.82
CA TRP A 49 -7.07 1.93 -1.84
C TRP A 49 -8.28 1.29 -1.17
N ILE A 50 -8.68 1.85 -0.04
CA ILE A 50 -9.76 1.33 0.78
C ILE A 50 -10.79 2.44 0.98
N GLU A 51 -12.06 2.08 0.82
CA GLU A 51 -13.17 3.02 0.90
C GLU A 51 -14.13 2.63 2.01
N ALA A 52 -14.53 3.61 2.83
CA ALA A 52 -15.63 3.43 3.77
C ALA A 52 -16.94 3.77 3.05
N ASP A 53 -17.91 2.87 3.12
CA ASP A 53 -19.21 3.06 2.51
C ASP A 53 -20.30 2.54 3.47
N GLY A 54 -20.90 3.47 4.23
CA GLY A 54 -21.87 3.09 5.25
C GLY A 54 -21.24 2.21 6.32
N SER A 55 -21.84 1.04 6.54
CA SER A 55 -21.34 0.06 7.50
C SER A 55 -20.33 -0.91 6.89
N TYR A 56 -19.93 -0.69 5.64
CA TYR A 56 -18.99 -1.54 4.92
C TYR A 56 -17.71 -0.81 4.62
N VAL A 57 -16.66 -1.61 4.41
CA VAL A 57 -15.40 -1.17 3.83
C VAL A 57 -15.23 -1.90 2.51
N ARG A 58 -14.81 -1.16 1.49
CA ARG A 58 -14.58 -1.72 0.17
C ARG A 58 -13.09 -1.66 -0.15
N PHE A 59 -12.50 -2.82 -0.39
CA PHE A 59 -11.09 -2.92 -0.79
C PHE A 59 -11.02 -2.90 -2.31
N HIS A 60 -10.43 -1.84 -2.85
CA HIS A 60 -10.25 -1.69 -4.30
C HIS A 60 -8.92 -2.30 -4.69
N MET A 61 -8.98 -3.45 -5.35
CA MET A 61 -7.79 -4.18 -5.77
C MET A 61 -7.19 -3.59 -7.04
N THR A 62 -5.91 -3.80 -7.23
CA THR A 62 -5.18 -3.28 -8.40
C THR A 62 -5.69 -3.84 -9.72
N ASN A 63 -6.31 -5.02 -9.70
CA ASN A 63 -6.91 -5.64 -10.89
C ASN A 63 -8.34 -5.17 -11.17
N GLY A 64 -8.85 -4.21 -10.38
CA GLY A 64 -10.22 -3.71 -10.51
C GLY A 64 -11.25 -4.46 -9.70
N ARG A 65 -10.89 -5.58 -9.09
CA ARG A 65 -11.79 -6.33 -8.21
C ARG A 65 -12.07 -5.51 -6.95
N LYS A 66 -13.27 -5.67 -6.41
CA LYS A 66 -13.69 -5.01 -5.16
C LYS A 66 -14.10 -6.08 -4.16
N VAL A 67 -13.61 -5.97 -2.94
CA VAL A 67 -13.97 -6.88 -1.86
C VAL A 67 -14.61 -6.06 -0.74
N LEU A 68 -15.80 -6.48 -0.30
CA LEU A 68 -16.53 -5.78 0.75
C LEU A 68 -16.42 -6.54 2.07
N MET A 69 -16.32 -5.78 3.15
CA MET A 69 -16.30 -6.32 4.50
C MET A 69 -17.12 -5.43 5.42
N SER A 70 -17.93 -6.04 6.29
CA SER A 70 -18.68 -5.30 7.31
C SER A 70 -17.75 -4.91 8.45
N CYS A 71 -17.26 -3.68 8.40
CA CYS A 71 -16.31 -3.15 9.36
C CYS A 71 -16.18 -1.64 9.13
N ASN A 72 -15.60 -0.90 10.07
CA ASN A 72 -15.29 0.49 9.81
C ASN A 72 -13.82 0.65 9.39
N LEU A 73 -13.55 1.73 8.68
CA LEU A 73 -12.25 1.98 8.08
C LEU A 73 -11.14 2.08 9.13
N GLN A 74 -11.39 2.76 10.24
CA GLN A 74 -10.36 2.91 11.27
C GLN A 74 -9.96 1.56 11.88
N SER A 75 -10.93 0.70 12.10
CA SER A 75 -10.65 -0.65 12.62
C SER A 75 -9.79 -1.45 11.66
N VAL A 76 -10.09 -1.37 10.36
CA VAL A 76 -9.29 -2.05 9.33
C VAL A 76 -7.85 -1.53 9.34
N LEU A 77 -7.68 -0.22 9.35
CA LEU A 77 -6.35 0.39 9.36
C LEU A 77 -5.56 0.02 10.61
N ASN A 78 -6.21 0.01 11.77
CA ASN A 78 -5.55 -0.39 13.01
C ASN A 78 -5.09 -1.84 12.97
N GLN A 79 -5.93 -2.75 12.48
CA GLN A 79 -5.59 -4.15 12.38
C GLN A 79 -4.46 -4.41 11.38
N LEU A 80 -4.47 -3.70 10.25
CA LEU A 80 -3.37 -3.77 9.29
C LEU A 80 -2.06 -3.31 9.93
N TYR A 81 -2.10 -2.21 10.64
CA TYR A 81 -0.91 -1.67 11.32
C TYR A 81 -0.36 -2.64 12.36
N GLU A 82 -1.23 -3.27 13.14
CA GLU A 82 -0.84 -4.23 14.18
C GLU A 82 -0.07 -5.42 13.62
N VAL A 83 -0.34 -5.82 12.40
CA VAL A 83 0.37 -6.93 11.75
C VAL A 83 1.51 -6.45 10.84
N GLY A 84 1.91 -5.17 10.98
CA GLY A 84 3.06 -4.64 10.27
C GLY A 84 2.77 -4.15 8.86
N ILE A 85 1.51 -4.01 8.49
CA ILE A 85 1.13 -3.44 7.19
C ILE A 85 0.82 -1.97 7.42
N ASP A 86 1.83 -1.13 7.22
CA ASP A 86 1.83 0.28 7.63
C ASP A 86 1.80 1.27 6.46
N TYR A 87 1.57 0.78 5.24
CA TYR A 87 1.61 1.64 4.05
C TYR A 87 0.24 2.10 3.57
N PHE A 88 -0.82 1.84 4.34
CA PHE A 88 -2.15 2.39 4.07
C PHE A 88 -2.34 3.64 4.91
N VAL A 89 -2.56 4.76 4.27
CA VAL A 89 -2.67 6.06 4.95
C VAL A 89 -4.03 6.67 4.67
N ARG A 90 -4.67 7.12 5.74
CA ARG A 90 -5.96 7.79 5.61
C ARG A 90 -5.76 9.18 5.01
N ILE A 91 -6.53 9.48 3.97
CA ILE A 91 -6.44 10.76 3.24
C ILE A 91 -7.78 11.51 3.22
N HIS A 92 -8.82 10.87 3.68
CA HIS A 92 -10.17 11.40 3.67
C HIS A 92 -10.98 10.63 4.72
N SER A 93 -12.09 11.19 5.18
CA SER A 93 -12.95 10.46 6.13
C SER A 93 -13.38 9.09 5.61
N SER A 94 -13.47 8.94 4.30
CA SER A 94 -13.92 7.71 3.66
C SER A 94 -12.84 6.99 2.85
N HIS A 95 -11.62 7.48 2.79
CA HIS A 95 -10.59 6.91 1.93
C HIS A 95 -9.26 6.73 2.64
N ALA A 96 -8.63 5.58 2.40
CA ALA A 96 -7.24 5.32 2.74
C ALA A 96 -6.53 4.80 1.50
N VAL A 97 -5.33 5.25 1.25
CA VAL A 97 -4.57 4.92 0.05
C VAL A 97 -3.37 4.05 0.39
N ASN A 98 -3.06 3.12 -0.49
CA ASN A 98 -1.80 2.38 -0.43
C ASN A 98 -0.71 3.25 -1.05
N LEU A 99 0.29 3.63 -0.25
CA LEU A 99 1.37 4.50 -0.70
C LEU A 99 2.11 3.96 -1.91
N TYR A 100 2.23 2.65 -2.03
CA TYR A 100 2.92 2.02 -3.16
C TYR A 100 2.19 2.17 -4.49
N HIS A 101 0.91 2.51 -4.45
CA HIS A 101 0.08 2.59 -5.67
C HIS A 101 -0.29 4.01 -6.07
N ILE A 102 0.27 5.00 -5.41
CA ILE A 102 0.12 6.39 -5.83
C ILE A 102 1.01 6.61 -7.06
N LYS A 103 0.40 6.97 -8.18
CA LYS A 103 1.13 7.17 -9.44
C LYS A 103 1.58 8.61 -9.62
N SER A 104 0.72 9.55 -9.26
CA SER A 104 0.99 10.97 -9.44
C SER A 104 0.07 11.79 -8.57
N ARG A 105 0.35 13.07 -8.51
CA ARG A 105 -0.40 14.00 -7.69
C ARG A 105 -0.55 15.32 -8.44
N SER A 106 -1.72 15.91 -8.34
CA SER A 106 -1.96 17.29 -8.79
C SER A 106 -2.65 18.03 -7.67
N GLY A 107 -1.91 18.97 -7.04
CA GLY A 107 -2.42 19.65 -5.85
C GLY A 107 -2.74 18.65 -4.75
N ASN A 108 -3.99 18.62 -4.32
CA ASN A 108 -4.48 17.73 -3.26
C ASN A 108 -5.17 16.49 -3.80
N VAL A 109 -5.00 16.20 -5.08
CA VAL A 109 -5.61 15.03 -5.72
C VAL A 109 -4.51 14.02 -6.05
N LEU A 110 -4.72 12.79 -5.60
CA LEU A 110 -3.81 11.67 -5.88
C LEU A 110 -4.42 10.82 -7.00
N PHE A 111 -3.56 10.38 -7.92
CA PHE A 111 -3.98 9.47 -8.97
C PHE A 111 -3.53 8.06 -8.61
N VAL A 112 -4.51 7.18 -8.36
CA VAL A 112 -4.27 5.83 -7.87
C VAL A 112 -4.99 4.86 -8.82
N GLY A 113 -4.22 4.18 -9.66
CA GLY A 113 -4.83 3.39 -10.72
C GLY A 113 -5.59 4.29 -11.69
N ARG A 114 -6.88 4.04 -11.83
CA ARG A 114 -7.79 4.85 -12.66
C ARG A 114 -8.65 5.79 -11.82
N LYS A 115 -8.33 5.93 -10.55
CA LYS A 115 -9.15 6.70 -9.61
C LYS A 115 -8.41 7.95 -9.14
N ASP A 116 -9.17 9.03 -9.04
CA ASP A 116 -8.70 10.28 -8.48
C ASP A 116 -9.21 10.37 -7.04
N LEU A 117 -8.30 10.51 -6.10
CA LEU A 117 -8.62 10.57 -4.68
C LEU A 117 -8.16 11.89 -4.09
N ALA A 118 -9.07 12.65 -3.54
CA ALA A 118 -8.72 13.92 -2.90
C ALA A 118 -8.21 13.68 -1.48
N VAL A 119 -7.17 14.41 -1.12
CA VAL A 119 -6.71 14.49 0.27
C VAL A 119 -7.46 15.64 0.92
N SER A 120 -8.32 15.36 1.89
CA SER A 120 -9.10 16.40 2.55
C SER A 120 -8.24 17.21 3.50
N ASP A 121 -8.69 18.42 3.82
CA ASP A 121 -7.94 19.35 4.65
C ASP A 121 -7.53 18.75 5.99
N LYS A 122 -8.41 17.99 6.60
CA LYS A 122 -8.17 17.35 7.89
C LYS A 122 -6.95 16.41 7.86
N TYR A 123 -6.73 15.75 6.72
CA TYR A 123 -5.68 14.73 6.60
C TYR A 123 -4.43 15.21 5.89
N ARG A 124 -4.43 16.43 5.41
CA ARG A 124 -3.35 16.97 4.59
C ARG A 124 -2.01 17.03 5.32
N LYS A 125 -2.03 17.51 6.55
CA LYS A 125 -0.81 17.64 7.35
C LYS A 125 -0.18 16.28 7.64
N ASP A 126 -0.99 15.31 8.05
CA ASP A 126 -0.50 13.97 8.35
C ASP A 126 0.00 13.27 7.09
N PHE A 127 -0.71 13.42 5.98
CA PHE A 127 -0.28 12.81 4.72
C PHE A 127 1.05 13.39 4.24
N SER A 128 1.29 14.69 4.44
CA SER A 128 2.51 15.35 3.99
C SER A 128 3.79 14.80 4.63
N LYS A 129 3.65 14.05 5.73
CA LYS A 129 4.79 13.42 6.40
C LYS A 129 5.36 12.25 5.61
N TYR A 130 4.61 11.74 4.64
CA TYR A 130 4.98 10.55 3.88
C TYR A 130 5.69 10.84 2.57
N TYR A 131 5.84 12.11 2.20
CA TYR A 131 6.44 12.43 0.91
C TYR A 131 7.23 13.73 0.96
N CYS A 132 8.10 13.91 -0.02
CA CYS A 132 8.74 15.19 -0.29
C CYS A 132 8.60 15.51 -1.78
N VAL A 133 8.72 16.79 -2.12
CA VAL A 133 8.65 17.23 -3.51
C VAL A 133 10.04 17.63 -3.98
N ILE A 134 10.50 16.96 -5.00
CA ILE A 134 11.78 17.30 -5.65
C ILE A 134 11.45 18.17 -6.83
N ARG A 135 12.07 19.34 -6.90
CA ARG A 135 11.79 20.34 -7.92
C ARG A 135 13.07 20.92 -8.48
N LYS A 136 12.95 21.46 -9.68
CA LYS A 136 14.06 22.17 -10.30
C LYS A 136 14.40 23.39 -9.43
N ARG A 137 15.70 23.57 -9.15
CA ARG A 137 16.19 24.76 -8.48
C ARG A 137 16.75 25.74 -9.49
N PRO A 138 16.63 27.06 -9.22
CA PRO A 138 17.21 28.09 -10.08
C PRO A 138 18.73 28.05 -10.08
#